data_4b40ab4cec296697cd59ee9136710613
#
_entry.id   4b40ab4cec296697cd59ee9136710613
#
_cell.length_a   1.000
_cell.length_b   1.000
_cell.length_c   1.000
_cell.angle_alpha   90.00
_cell.angle_beta   90.00
_cell.angle_gamma   90.00
#
_symmetry.space_group_name_H-M   'P 1'
#
loop_
_entity.id
_entity.type
_entity.pdbx_description
1 polymer ?
#
loop_
_entity_poly.entity_id
_entity_poly.type
_entity_poly.pdbx_seq_one_letter_code
_entity_poly.pdbx_strand_id
1 'polypeptide(L)'
;MRKNIVITGGSDGLGKTLTEQFSKENNVIILATNEEKLKNVAYDNNCTYKVCDVSNYSLVEKCINEILNEFPKIDVLINNAGLWIQEELEENDSDRIKSVIEVNLLGVINTSKAVISSMKENKNGLIININSQAGINHKAERVVYNASKWGMTGFSKSLQDEVAKYGIRVTDVMPGMMKTDMFNKLNITKNMANGLDTKEVARLIQFIIDTPSDVMIPEVGIKNINN
;
A
#
# COMPACT_ATOMS: atom_id res chain seq x y z
N MET A 1 -16.61 16.10 4.66
CA MET A 1 -15.77 16.60 3.54
C MET A 1 -15.12 15.40 2.87
N ARG A 2 -14.96 15.44 1.55
CA ARG A 2 -14.20 14.40 0.82
C ARG A 2 -12.74 14.44 1.25
N LYS A 3 -12.15 13.27 1.48
CA LYS A 3 -10.71 13.13 1.76
C LYS A 3 -9.93 12.99 0.44
N ASN A 4 -8.71 13.47 0.40
CA ASN A 4 -7.79 13.24 -0.70
C ASN A 4 -6.94 12.00 -0.36
N ILE A 5 -7.18 10.90 -1.07
CA ILE A 5 -6.59 9.58 -0.80
C ILE A 5 -5.67 9.19 -1.96
N VAL A 6 -4.39 9.00 -1.67
CA VAL A 6 -3.41 8.48 -2.64
C VAL A 6 -3.24 6.99 -2.43
N ILE A 7 -3.36 6.19 -3.50
CA ILE A 7 -3.23 4.72 -3.46
C ILE A 7 -2.14 4.27 -4.43
N THR A 8 -1.06 3.68 -3.93
CA THR A 8 -0.05 3.07 -4.79
C THR A 8 -0.48 1.66 -5.22
N GLY A 9 -0.19 1.28 -6.47
CA GLY A 9 -0.70 0.03 -7.03
C GLY A 9 -2.23 0.01 -7.19
N GLY A 10 -2.86 1.18 -7.37
CA GLY A 10 -4.32 1.35 -7.40
C GLY A 10 -5.04 0.74 -8.59
N SER A 11 -4.32 0.22 -9.57
CA SER A 11 -4.91 -0.31 -10.83
C SER A 11 -5.15 -1.82 -10.84
N ASP A 12 -4.84 -2.56 -9.76
CA ASP A 12 -4.94 -4.01 -9.74
C ASP A 12 -5.17 -4.57 -8.33
N GLY A 13 -5.66 -5.81 -8.23
CA GLY A 13 -5.84 -6.55 -6.98
C GLY A 13 -6.55 -5.76 -5.88
N LEU A 14 -5.97 -5.74 -4.68
CA LEU A 14 -6.51 -4.96 -3.57
C LEU A 14 -6.59 -3.47 -3.90
N GLY A 15 -5.56 -2.90 -4.54
CA GLY A 15 -5.53 -1.48 -4.89
C GLY A 15 -6.71 -1.07 -5.77
N LYS A 16 -7.09 -1.91 -6.75
CA LYS A 16 -8.29 -1.68 -7.56
C LYS A 16 -9.56 -1.72 -6.71
N THR A 17 -9.71 -2.71 -5.83
CA THR A 17 -10.85 -2.79 -4.89
C THR A 17 -10.96 -1.54 -4.00
N LEU A 18 -9.83 -1.04 -3.49
CA LEU A 18 -9.79 0.20 -2.70
C LEU A 18 -10.19 1.42 -3.54
N THR A 19 -9.72 1.50 -4.78
CA THR A 19 -10.09 2.56 -5.72
C THR A 19 -11.60 2.56 -5.96
N GLU A 20 -12.17 1.41 -6.30
CA GLU A 20 -13.61 1.24 -6.54
C GLU A 20 -14.48 1.61 -5.32
N GLN A 21 -14.00 1.30 -4.12
CA GLN A 21 -14.74 1.61 -2.91
C GLN A 21 -14.64 3.08 -2.54
N PHE A 22 -13.43 3.63 -2.52
CA PHE A 22 -13.19 4.96 -1.94
C PHE A 22 -13.52 6.11 -2.88
N SER A 23 -13.50 5.91 -4.21
CA SER A 23 -13.85 6.94 -5.18
C SER A 23 -15.31 7.39 -5.09
N LYS A 24 -16.17 6.60 -4.47
CA LYS A 24 -17.60 6.94 -4.30
C LYS A 24 -17.80 8.19 -3.44
N GLU A 25 -16.95 8.37 -2.42
CA GLU A 25 -17.14 9.43 -1.42
C GLU A 25 -15.91 10.33 -1.23
N ASN A 26 -14.78 10.00 -1.86
CA ASN A 26 -13.51 10.70 -1.70
C ASN A 26 -12.90 11.07 -3.05
N ASN A 27 -11.91 11.97 -3.02
CA ASN A 27 -11.03 12.22 -4.15
C ASN A 27 -9.90 11.19 -4.09
N VAL A 28 -9.91 10.26 -5.02
CA VAL A 28 -8.89 9.19 -5.07
C VAL A 28 -7.90 9.47 -6.19
N ILE A 29 -6.62 9.34 -5.89
CA ILE A 29 -5.52 9.47 -6.82
C ILE A 29 -4.75 8.15 -6.82
N ILE A 30 -4.69 7.46 -7.95
CA ILE A 30 -4.04 6.17 -8.07
C ILE A 30 -2.68 6.27 -8.77
N LEU A 31 -1.69 5.59 -8.20
CA LEU A 31 -0.32 5.51 -8.72
C LEU A 31 0.01 4.07 -9.11
N ALA A 32 0.54 3.83 -10.30
CA ALA A 32 1.11 2.55 -10.72
C ALA A 32 1.99 2.75 -11.96
N THR A 33 2.65 1.69 -12.42
CA THR A 33 3.52 1.73 -13.60
C THR A 33 2.80 1.45 -14.92
N ASN A 34 1.68 0.71 -14.90
CA ASN A 34 0.93 0.36 -16.10
C ASN A 34 -0.11 1.44 -16.42
N GLU A 35 0.20 2.29 -17.38
CA GLU A 35 -0.65 3.43 -17.75
C GLU A 35 -2.02 3.01 -18.32
N GLU A 36 -2.09 1.96 -19.12
CA GLU A 36 -3.34 1.49 -19.72
C GLU A 36 -4.32 1.03 -18.63
N LYS A 37 -3.86 0.20 -17.68
CA LYS A 37 -4.68 -0.22 -16.54
C LYS A 37 -5.11 0.96 -15.67
N LEU A 38 -4.20 1.92 -15.44
CA LEU A 38 -4.52 3.13 -14.67
C LEU A 38 -5.64 3.93 -15.34
N LYS A 39 -5.54 4.17 -16.66
CA LYS A 39 -6.56 4.90 -17.43
C LYS A 39 -7.93 4.24 -17.32
N ASN A 40 -8.00 2.92 -17.51
CA ASN A 40 -9.25 2.18 -17.44
C ASN A 40 -9.87 2.27 -16.04
N VAL A 41 -9.10 1.98 -14.99
CA VAL A 41 -9.60 2.05 -13.61
C VAL A 41 -10.00 3.49 -13.22
N ALA A 42 -9.23 4.48 -13.63
CA ALA A 42 -9.53 5.88 -13.34
C ALA A 42 -10.82 6.34 -14.05
N TYR A 43 -11.01 5.96 -15.30
CA TYR A 43 -12.23 6.25 -16.06
C TYR A 43 -13.48 5.62 -15.41
N ASP A 44 -13.41 4.32 -15.10
CA ASP A 44 -14.52 3.57 -14.51
C ASP A 44 -14.95 4.10 -13.13
N ASN A 45 -14.01 4.71 -12.39
CA ASN A 45 -14.22 5.17 -11.01
C ASN A 45 -14.22 6.70 -10.87
N ASN A 46 -14.12 7.43 -11.97
CA ASN A 46 -14.05 8.90 -11.98
C ASN A 46 -13.00 9.44 -10.98
N CYS A 47 -11.79 8.89 -11.03
CA CYS A 47 -10.68 9.28 -10.16
C CYS A 47 -9.44 9.72 -10.95
N THR A 48 -8.50 10.38 -10.28
CA THR A 48 -7.25 10.84 -10.88
C THR A 48 -6.21 9.72 -10.91
N TYR A 49 -5.34 9.70 -11.91
CA TYR A 49 -4.20 8.78 -11.94
C TYR A 49 -2.89 9.49 -12.31
N LYS A 50 -1.77 8.92 -11.89
CA LYS A 50 -0.42 9.30 -12.31
C LYS A 50 0.41 8.04 -12.55
N VAL A 51 1.19 8.02 -13.64
CA VAL A 51 2.15 6.93 -13.88
C VAL A 51 3.35 7.16 -12.97
N CYS A 52 3.60 6.23 -12.05
CA CYS A 52 4.65 6.37 -11.05
C CYS A 52 5.24 5.01 -10.67
N ASP A 53 6.55 4.89 -10.76
CA ASP A 53 7.30 3.80 -10.14
C ASP A 53 7.73 4.22 -8.73
N VAL A 54 7.16 3.57 -7.71
CA VAL A 54 7.43 3.89 -6.30
C VAL A 54 8.88 3.62 -5.88
N SER A 55 9.61 2.76 -6.60
CA SER A 55 11.02 2.49 -6.34
C SER A 55 11.93 3.69 -6.69
N ASN A 56 11.47 4.59 -7.55
CA ASN A 56 12.19 5.79 -7.98
C ASN A 56 11.72 7.03 -7.23
N TYR A 57 12.53 7.51 -6.26
CA TYR A 57 12.16 8.66 -5.44
C TYR A 57 11.88 9.94 -6.25
N SER A 58 12.66 10.22 -7.30
CA SER A 58 12.45 11.43 -8.10
C SER A 58 11.11 11.43 -8.84
N LEU A 59 10.66 10.26 -9.31
CA LEU A 59 9.32 10.12 -9.90
C LEU A 59 8.22 10.26 -8.84
N VAL A 60 8.41 9.67 -7.65
CA VAL A 60 7.48 9.80 -6.53
C VAL A 60 7.34 11.27 -6.12
N GLU A 61 8.45 11.95 -5.88
CA GLU A 61 8.47 13.38 -5.50
C GLU A 61 7.76 14.25 -6.53
N LYS A 62 8.06 14.06 -7.81
CA LYS A 62 7.36 14.75 -8.90
C LYS A 62 5.87 14.50 -8.87
N CYS A 63 5.43 13.24 -8.79
CA CYS A 63 4.01 12.88 -8.75
C CYS A 63 3.29 13.49 -7.53
N ILE A 64 3.90 13.44 -6.34
CA ILE A 64 3.29 14.00 -5.13
C ILE A 64 3.20 15.53 -5.23
N ASN A 65 4.22 16.22 -5.76
CA ASN A 65 4.17 17.66 -5.98
C ASN A 65 3.06 18.05 -6.98
N GLU A 66 2.90 17.29 -8.07
CA GLU A 66 1.78 17.50 -9.01
C GLU A 66 0.42 17.30 -8.32
N ILE A 67 0.29 16.28 -7.46
CA ILE A 67 -0.94 16.04 -6.69
C ILE A 67 -1.21 17.20 -5.73
N LEU A 68 -0.21 17.71 -5.04
CA LEU A 68 -0.36 18.83 -4.10
C LEU A 68 -0.67 20.17 -4.79
N ASN A 69 -0.34 20.31 -6.08
CA ASN A 69 -0.77 21.46 -6.90
C ASN A 69 -2.26 21.37 -7.29
N GLU A 70 -2.80 20.15 -7.43
CA GLU A 70 -4.22 19.92 -7.77
C GLU A 70 -5.11 19.85 -6.52
N PHE A 71 -4.58 19.34 -5.40
CA PHE A 71 -5.28 19.12 -4.15
C PHE A 71 -4.51 19.79 -3.00
N PRO A 72 -5.17 20.57 -2.14
CA PRO A 72 -4.49 21.39 -1.13
C PRO A 72 -3.74 20.59 -0.05
N LYS A 73 -4.03 19.28 0.06
CA LYS A 73 -3.40 18.36 1.01
C LYS A 73 -3.66 16.91 0.61
N ILE A 74 -2.88 15.99 1.16
CA ILE A 74 -3.14 14.55 1.13
C ILE A 74 -3.58 14.13 2.53
N ASP A 75 -4.83 13.66 2.66
CA ASP A 75 -5.38 13.21 3.95
C ASP A 75 -4.96 11.78 4.29
N VAL A 76 -4.88 10.90 3.26
CA VAL A 76 -4.54 9.49 3.42
C VAL A 76 -3.58 9.05 2.31
N LEU A 77 -2.50 8.39 2.70
CA LEU A 77 -1.65 7.62 1.80
C LEU A 77 -1.83 6.13 2.07
N ILE A 78 -2.17 5.35 1.04
CA ILE A 78 -2.23 3.89 1.12
C ILE A 78 -1.10 3.30 0.28
N ASN A 79 -0.06 2.83 0.94
CA ASN A 79 1.06 2.12 0.35
C ASN A 79 0.65 0.67 0.09
N ASN A 80 0.10 0.41 -1.11
CA ASN A 80 -0.40 -0.91 -1.50
C ASN A 80 0.45 -1.56 -2.62
N ALA A 81 1.25 -0.80 -3.35
CA ALA A 81 2.14 -1.38 -4.36
C ALA A 81 3.05 -2.45 -3.74
N GLY A 82 3.14 -3.61 -4.40
CA GLY A 82 3.95 -4.70 -3.87
C GLY A 82 4.16 -5.82 -4.88
N LEU A 83 5.28 -6.49 -4.73
CA LEU A 83 5.69 -7.66 -5.51
C LEU A 83 5.83 -8.89 -4.61
N TRP A 84 5.65 -10.05 -5.23
CA TRP A 84 5.81 -11.34 -4.58
C TRP A 84 7.00 -12.08 -5.15
N ILE A 85 7.72 -12.81 -4.29
CA ILE A 85 8.76 -13.74 -4.66
C ILE A 85 8.69 -14.95 -3.71
N GLN A 86 8.86 -16.15 -4.25
CA GLN A 86 8.87 -17.40 -3.50
C GLN A 86 9.71 -18.40 -4.29
N GLU A 87 10.77 -18.90 -3.69
CA GLU A 87 11.66 -19.98 -4.13
C GLU A 87 12.73 -20.16 -3.08
N GLU A 88 13.56 -21.19 -3.15
CA GLU A 88 14.78 -21.27 -2.34
C GLU A 88 15.70 -20.10 -2.67
N LEU A 89 16.47 -19.63 -1.69
CA LEU A 89 17.17 -18.35 -1.81
C LEU A 89 18.13 -18.30 -3.01
N GLU A 90 18.86 -19.38 -3.24
CA GLU A 90 19.84 -19.50 -4.33
C GLU A 90 19.20 -19.60 -5.72
N GLU A 91 17.92 -19.95 -5.82
CA GLU A 91 17.18 -20.04 -7.08
C GLU A 91 16.53 -18.72 -7.47
N ASN A 92 16.46 -17.76 -6.54
CA ASN A 92 15.89 -16.45 -6.84
C ASN A 92 16.84 -15.62 -7.71
N ASP A 93 16.32 -15.09 -8.80
CA ASP A 93 17.02 -14.14 -9.66
C ASP A 93 17.36 -12.85 -8.89
N SER A 94 18.61 -12.38 -9.01
CA SER A 94 19.11 -11.21 -8.26
C SER A 94 18.38 -9.92 -8.60
N ASP A 95 17.98 -9.71 -9.85
CA ASP A 95 17.23 -8.50 -10.24
C ASP A 95 15.80 -8.56 -9.68
N ARG A 96 15.25 -9.77 -9.59
CA ARG A 96 13.95 -9.99 -8.93
C ARG A 96 14.02 -9.73 -7.43
N ILE A 97 15.06 -10.21 -6.75
CA ILE A 97 15.32 -9.90 -5.33
C ILE A 97 15.36 -8.39 -5.12
N LYS A 98 16.19 -7.70 -5.93
CA LYS A 98 16.34 -6.25 -5.88
C LYS A 98 14.99 -5.56 -6.07
N SER A 99 14.24 -5.91 -7.11
CA SER A 99 12.94 -5.31 -7.41
C SER A 99 11.94 -5.47 -6.26
N VAL A 100 11.91 -6.65 -5.60
CA VAL A 100 11.01 -6.89 -4.45
C VAL A 100 11.35 -5.97 -3.28
N ILE A 101 12.63 -5.82 -2.95
CA ILE A 101 13.06 -4.91 -1.87
C ILE A 101 12.78 -3.45 -2.25
N GLU A 102 13.07 -3.06 -3.48
CA GLU A 102 12.86 -1.69 -3.97
C GLU A 102 11.38 -1.31 -3.96
N VAL A 103 10.49 -2.18 -4.40
CA VAL A 103 9.05 -1.87 -4.43
C VAL A 103 8.42 -2.00 -3.04
N ASN A 104 8.64 -3.14 -2.34
CA ASN A 104 7.91 -3.44 -1.10
C ASN A 104 8.38 -2.62 0.11
N LEU A 105 9.66 -2.22 0.14
CA LEU A 105 10.22 -1.50 1.27
C LEU A 105 10.64 -0.08 0.88
N LEU A 106 11.55 0.08 -0.08
CA LEU A 106 12.01 1.41 -0.46
C LEU A 106 10.87 2.26 -1.05
N GLY A 107 9.96 1.65 -1.83
CA GLY A 107 8.78 2.34 -2.36
C GLY A 107 7.87 2.90 -1.27
N VAL A 108 7.65 2.16 -0.18
CA VAL A 108 6.88 2.63 0.99
C VAL A 108 7.61 3.79 1.70
N ILE A 109 8.93 3.71 1.83
CA ILE A 109 9.75 4.78 2.40
C ILE A 109 9.67 6.04 1.52
N ASN A 110 9.83 5.89 0.20
CA ASN A 110 9.82 6.99 -0.77
C ASN A 110 8.49 7.76 -0.75
N THR A 111 7.38 7.04 -0.85
CA THR A 111 6.03 7.64 -0.87
C THR A 111 5.68 8.30 0.46
N SER A 112 6.01 7.65 1.59
CA SER A 112 5.81 8.23 2.91
C SER A 112 6.65 9.51 3.09
N LYS A 113 7.94 9.47 2.72
CA LYS A 113 8.83 10.64 2.76
C LYS A 113 8.25 11.82 1.96
N ALA A 114 7.70 11.55 0.77
CA ALA A 114 7.20 12.60 -0.10
C ALA A 114 5.94 13.32 0.45
N VAL A 115 5.08 12.62 1.22
CA VAL A 115 3.84 13.22 1.76
C VAL A 115 4.00 13.83 3.15
N ILE A 116 5.02 13.44 3.93
CA ILE A 116 5.15 13.80 5.34
C ILE A 116 5.19 15.30 5.57
N SER A 117 5.89 16.08 4.75
CA SER A 117 5.99 17.54 4.92
C SER A 117 4.61 18.19 4.85
N SER A 118 3.81 17.86 3.84
CA SER A 118 2.44 18.36 3.71
C SER A 118 1.54 17.91 4.88
N MET A 119 1.67 16.65 5.34
CA MET A 119 0.90 16.18 6.50
C MET A 119 1.32 16.89 7.79
N LYS A 120 2.62 17.19 8.00
CA LYS A 120 3.12 17.96 9.16
C LYS A 120 2.58 19.39 9.15
N GLU A 121 2.56 20.06 8.01
CA GLU A 121 2.01 21.42 7.86
C GLU A 121 0.51 21.45 8.19
N ASN A 122 -0.23 20.45 7.74
CA ASN A 122 -1.67 20.31 8.02
C ASN A 122 -1.97 19.76 9.43
N LYS A 123 -0.97 19.34 10.20
CA LYS A 123 -1.09 18.70 11.51
C LYS A 123 -2.10 17.55 11.52
N ASN A 124 -2.21 16.85 10.43
CA ASN A 124 -3.12 15.72 10.24
C ASN A 124 -2.66 14.89 9.04
N GLY A 125 -2.77 13.58 9.17
CA GLY A 125 -2.48 12.64 8.09
C GLY A 125 -2.66 11.20 8.56
N LEU A 126 -2.88 10.31 7.59
CA LEU A 126 -2.94 8.88 7.83
C LEU A 126 -2.12 8.15 6.75
N ILE A 127 -1.13 7.39 7.17
CA ILE A 127 -0.36 6.50 6.29
C ILE A 127 -0.78 5.08 6.61
N ILE A 128 -1.30 4.37 5.63
CA ILE A 128 -1.67 2.95 5.74
C ILE A 128 -0.71 2.14 4.86
N ASN A 129 0.04 1.25 5.48
CA ASN A 129 0.94 0.35 4.76
C ASN A 129 0.29 -1.03 4.63
N ILE A 130 0.09 -1.50 3.40
CA ILE A 130 -0.37 -2.87 3.15
C ILE A 130 0.82 -3.80 3.30
N ASN A 131 1.00 -4.22 4.54
CA ASN A 131 2.01 -5.18 4.93
C ASN A 131 1.56 -6.62 4.60
N SER A 132 1.76 -7.56 5.48
CA SER A 132 1.38 -8.96 5.35
C SER A 132 1.50 -9.67 6.70
N GLN A 133 0.83 -10.80 6.87
CA GLN A 133 1.18 -11.76 7.93
C GLN A 133 2.67 -12.18 7.86
N ALA A 134 3.31 -12.07 6.70
CA ALA A 134 4.74 -12.29 6.51
C ALA A 134 5.64 -11.19 7.15
N GLY A 135 5.08 -10.09 7.60
CA GLY A 135 5.79 -9.05 8.37
C GLY A 135 5.92 -9.33 9.87
N ILE A 136 5.24 -10.38 10.36
CA ILE A 136 5.27 -10.84 11.76
C ILE A 136 5.50 -12.34 11.90
N ASN A 137 5.31 -13.10 10.82
CA ASN A 137 5.56 -14.53 10.77
C ASN A 137 6.60 -14.83 9.69
N HIS A 138 7.27 -15.96 9.82
CA HIS A 138 8.24 -16.43 8.84
C HIS A 138 7.79 -17.73 8.18
N LYS A 139 8.27 -17.98 6.98
CA LYS A 139 8.07 -19.23 6.26
C LYS A 139 9.25 -19.48 5.34
N ALA A 140 9.70 -20.73 5.25
CA ALA A 140 10.66 -21.16 4.24
C ALA A 140 10.20 -20.77 2.83
N GLU A 141 11.11 -20.68 1.87
CA GLU A 141 10.89 -20.29 0.47
C GLU A 141 10.35 -18.84 0.27
N ARG A 142 10.32 -18.04 1.33
CA ARG A 142 9.84 -16.63 1.28
C ARG A 142 10.84 -15.66 1.90
N VAL A 143 12.12 -16.01 1.89
CA VAL A 143 13.17 -15.30 2.63
C VAL A 143 13.18 -13.82 2.27
N VAL A 144 13.23 -13.51 0.97
CA VAL A 144 13.29 -12.13 0.46
C VAL A 144 11.97 -11.37 0.71
N TYR A 145 10.84 -12.01 0.44
CA TYR A 145 9.53 -11.40 0.70
C TYR A 145 9.34 -11.09 2.18
N ASN A 146 9.66 -12.04 3.05
CA ASN A 146 9.61 -11.84 4.50
C ASN A 146 10.54 -10.70 4.93
N ALA A 147 11.79 -10.66 4.44
CA ALA A 147 12.71 -9.58 4.75
C ALA A 147 12.13 -8.20 4.39
N SER A 148 11.51 -8.07 3.21
CA SER A 148 10.86 -6.82 2.79
C SER A 148 9.69 -6.42 3.72
N LYS A 149 8.88 -7.38 4.16
CA LYS A 149 7.70 -7.11 5.01
C LYS A 149 8.08 -6.89 6.48
N TRP A 150 9.09 -7.58 7.01
CA TRP A 150 9.66 -7.27 8.32
C TRP A 150 10.34 -5.90 8.35
N GLY A 151 11.03 -5.53 7.26
CA GLY A 151 11.58 -4.18 7.10
C GLY A 151 10.48 -3.11 7.15
N MET A 152 9.34 -3.37 6.49
CA MET A 152 8.16 -2.48 6.51
C MET A 152 7.61 -2.35 7.94
N THR A 153 7.48 -3.43 8.71
CA THR A 153 7.03 -3.40 10.10
C THR A 153 7.94 -2.51 10.96
N GLY A 154 9.26 -2.67 10.83
CA GLY A 154 10.23 -1.81 11.55
C GLY A 154 10.11 -0.35 11.16
N PHE A 155 10.01 -0.06 9.86
CA PHE A 155 9.81 1.29 9.33
C PHE A 155 8.52 1.93 9.88
N SER A 156 7.40 1.23 9.80
CA SER A 156 6.09 1.74 10.22
C SER A 156 6.08 2.12 11.71
N LYS A 157 6.61 1.26 12.56
CA LYS A 157 6.67 1.51 14.01
C LYS A 157 7.55 2.72 14.33
N SER A 158 8.74 2.80 13.73
CA SER A 158 9.65 3.93 13.95
C SER A 158 9.06 5.24 13.40
N LEU A 159 8.45 5.20 12.21
CA LEU A 159 7.81 6.38 11.64
C LEU A 159 6.65 6.87 12.49
N GLN A 160 5.82 5.95 13.02
CA GLN A 160 4.71 6.33 13.90
C GLN A 160 5.19 7.14 15.11
N ASP A 161 6.24 6.68 15.79
CA ASP A 161 6.79 7.39 16.95
C ASP A 161 7.35 8.77 16.58
N GLU A 162 7.95 8.88 15.39
CA GLU A 162 8.49 10.15 14.89
C GLU A 162 7.40 11.17 14.58
N VAL A 163 6.28 10.73 13.96
CA VAL A 163 5.28 11.65 13.40
C VAL A 163 4.05 11.88 14.27
N ALA A 164 3.85 11.09 15.34
CA ALA A 164 2.71 11.19 16.25
C ALA A 164 2.51 12.62 16.80
N LYS A 165 3.60 13.29 17.17
CA LYS A 165 3.58 14.69 17.68
C LYS A 165 3.04 15.72 16.68
N TYR A 166 2.92 15.35 15.41
CA TYR A 166 2.34 16.19 14.37
C TYR A 166 0.89 15.82 14.03
N GLY A 167 0.27 14.90 14.79
CA GLY A 167 -1.09 14.42 14.52
C GLY A 167 -1.17 13.47 13.32
N ILE A 168 -0.06 12.86 12.93
CA ILE A 168 -0.02 11.90 11.82
C ILE A 168 -0.05 10.48 12.39
N ARG A 169 -0.89 9.62 11.82
CA ARG A 169 -1.04 8.22 12.18
C ARG A 169 -0.41 7.33 11.11
N VAL A 170 0.24 6.25 11.55
CA VAL A 170 0.77 5.20 10.66
C VAL A 170 0.17 3.87 11.08
N THR A 171 -0.40 3.14 10.15
CA THR A 171 -1.05 1.84 10.41
C THR A 171 -0.51 0.78 9.46
N ASP A 172 -0.05 -0.34 10.01
CA ASP A 172 0.22 -1.55 9.23
C ASP A 172 -1.02 -2.43 9.16
N VAL A 173 -1.56 -2.63 7.96
CA VAL A 173 -2.57 -3.66 7.69
C VAL A 173 -1.85 -4.93 7.25
N MET A 174 -2.09 -6.04 7.95
CA MET A 174 -1.40 -7.33 7.76
C MET A 174 -2.38 -8.40 7.27
N PRO A 175 -2.74 -8.40 5.97
CA PRO A 175 -3.63 -9.41 5.42
C PRO A 175 -2.93 -10.76 5.30
N GLY A 176 -3.70 -11.83 5.46
CA GLY A 176 -3.34 -13.16 4.99
C GLY A 176 -3.40 -13.25 3.47
N MET A 177 -3.38 -14.48 2.94
CA MET A 177 -3.50 -14.70 1.49
C MET A 177 -4.82 -14.13 0.97
N MET A 178 -4.75 -13.26 -0.04
CA MET A 178 -5.92 -12.60 -0.66
C MET A 178 -6.22 -13.19 -2.05
N LYS A 179 -7.48 -13.22 -2.42
CA LYS A 179 -7.95 -13.59 -3.77
C LYS A 179 -7.61 -12.49 -4.77
N THR A 180 -6.39 -12.53 -5.30
CA THR A 180 -5.88 -11.60 -6.32
C THR A 180 -5.10 -12.37 -7.39
N ASP A 181 -4.87 -11.75 -8.54
CA ASP A 181 -4.10 -12.33 -9.64
C ASP A 181 -2.57 -12.29 -9.43
N MET A 182 -2.10 -11.91 -8.24
CA MET A 182 -0.67 -11.77 -7.95
C MET A 182 0.11 -13.07 -8.24
N PHE A 183 -0.43 -14.22 -7.84
CA PHE A 183 0.20 -15.54 -8.06
C PHE A 183 0.09 -15.99 -9.52
N ASN A 184 -1.06 -15.78 -10.17
CA ASN A 184 -1.29 -16.13 -11.57
C ASN A 184 -0.29 -15.43 -12.51
N LYS A 185 0.02 -14.16 -12.24
CA LYS A 185 1.01 -13.37 -13.00
C LYS A 185 2.43 -13.91 -12.92
N LEU A 186 2.72 -14.73 -11.92
CA LEU A 186 4.01 -15.36 -11.69
C LEU A 186 3.99 -16.85 -12.08
N ASN A 187 2.92 -17.33 -12.72
CA ASN A 187 2.69 -18.75 -13.03
C ASN A 187 2.74 -19.67 -11.79
N ILE A 188 2.45 -19.10 -10.60
CA ILE A 188 2.40 -19.85 -9.34
C ILE A 188 0.96 -20.32 -9.12
N THR A 189 0.75 -21.63 -9.18
CA THR A 189 -0.56 -22.24 -8.87
C THR A 189 -0.74 -22.29 -7.36
N LYS A 190 -1.72 -21.53 -6.84
CA LYS A 190 -2.12 -21.63 -5.43
C LYS A 190 -3.61 -21.91 -5.31
N ASN A 191 -3.94 -22.77 -4.35
CA ASN A 191 -5.35 -22.96 -3.98
C ASN A 191 -5.85 -21.70 -3.27
N MET A 192 -6.70 -20.95 -3.94
CA MET A 192 -7.27 -19.69 -3.44
C MET A 192 -8.64 -19.88 -2.75
N ALA A 193 -9.11 -21.12 -2.55
CA ALA A 193 -10.41 -21.39 -1.93
C ALA A 193 -10.56 -20.66 -0.57
N ASN A 194 -9.52 -20.71 0.24
CA ASN A 194 -9.45 -20.03 1.54
C ASN A 194 -8.78 -18.65 1.48
N GLY A 195 -8.62 -18.07 0.30
CA GLY A 195 -8.12 -16.70 0.16
C GLY A 195 -9.14 -15.70 0.70
N LEU A 196 -8.65 -14.66 1.36
CA LEU A 196 -9.46 -13.54 1.84
C LEU A 196 -9.97 -12.71 0.65
N ASP A 197 -11.25 -12.34 0.65
CA ASP A 197 -11.78 -11.40 -0.32
C ASP A 197 -11.15 -10.00 -0.08
N THR A 198 -10.72 -9.34 -1.15
CA THR A 198 -10.14 -7.99 -1.07
C THR A 198 -11.13 -6.97 -0.51
N LYS A 199 -12.45 -7.18 -0.67
CA LYS A 199 -13.50 -6.34 -0.09
C LYS A 199 -13.49 -6.34 1.43
N GLU A 200 -13.13 -7.46 2.08
CA GLU A 200 -13.02 -7.51 3.54
C GLU A 200 -11.84 -6.68 4.04
N VAL A 201 -10.72 -6.69 3.31
CA VAL A 201 -9.58 -5.80 3.61
C VAL A 201 -9.96 -4.35 3.38
N ALA A 202 -10.68 -4.04 2.31
CA ALA A 202 -11.15 -2.68 2.04
C ALA A 202 -12.12 -2.16 3.12
N ARG A 203 -13.00 -3.01 3.67
CA ARG A 203 -13.88 -2.66 4.82
C ARG A 203 -13.07 -2.34 6.07
N LEU A 204 -12.02 -3.13 6.35
CA LEU A 204 -11.12 -2.86 7.48
C LEU A 204 -10.39 -1.53 7.29
N ILE A 205 -9.89 -1.25 6.08
CA ILE A 205 -9.22 0.02 5.78
C ILE A 205 -10.18 1.20 5.91
N GLN A 206 -11.44 1.05 5.49
CA GLN A 206 -12.47 2.07 5.70
C GLN A 206 -12.66 2.37 7.20
N PHE A 207 -12.76 1.34 8.03
CA PHE A 207 -12.84 1.51 9.49
C PHE A 207 -11.64 2.29 10.05
N ILE A 208 -10.42 2.01 9.58
CA ILE A 208 -9.21 2.73 9.99
C ILE A 208 -9.28 4.21 9.55
N ILE A 209 -9.74 4.48 8.34
CA ILE A 209 -9.89 5.85 7.79
C ILE A 209 -10.92 6.64 8.60
N ASP A 210 -11.99 6.00 9.06
CA ASP A 210 -13.09 6.63 9.81
C ASP A 210 -12.81 6.75 11.32
N THR A 211 -11.76 6.11 11.81
CA THR A 211 -11.33 6.23 13.20
C THR A 211 -10.94 7.68 13.52
N PRO A 212 -11.38 8.24 14.68
CA PRO A 212 -11.02 9.59 15.10
C PRO A 212 -9.52 9.88 15.03
N SER A 213 -9.13 11.11 14.72
CA SER A 213 -7.74 11.49 14.47
C SER A 213 -6.82 11.36 15.69
N ASP A 214 -7.37 11.33 16.89
CA ASP A 214 -6.69 11.12 18.17
C ASP A 214 -6.61 9.64 18.58
N VAL A 215 -7.21 8.74 17.79
CA VAL A 215 -7.18 7.30 18.02
C VAL A 215 -6.27 6.62 17.01
N MET A 216 -5.36 5.80 17.52
CA MET A 216 -4.36 5.10 16.74
C MET A 216 -4.62 3.59 16.70
N ILE A 217 -4.55 3.03 15.50
CA ILE A 217 -4.49 1.58 15.28
C ILE A 217 -3.11 1.29 14.67
N PRO A 218 -2.10 0.91 15.46
CA PRO A 218 -0.72 0.79 14.96
C PRO A 218 -0.55 -0.37 13.98
N GLU A 219 -1.20 -1.49 14.26
CA GLU A 219 -1.17 -2.68 13.40
C GLU A 219 -2.47 -3.48 13.56
N VAL A 220 -2.90 -4.10 12.48
CA VAL A 220 -4.06 -4.97 12.48
C VAL A 220 -3.93 -6.11 11.48
N GLY A 221 -4.11 -7.33 11.95
CA GLY A 221 -4.13 -8.53 11.12
C GLY A 221 -5.55 -8.92 10.69
N ILE A 222 -5.69 -9.37 9.44
CA ILE A 222 -6.93 -9.93 8.92
C ILE A 222 -6.63 -11.13 8.04
N LYS A 223 -7.26 -12.26 8.27
CA LYS A 223 -7.10 -13.47 7.48
C LYS A 223 -8.36 -14.31 7.47
N ASN A 224 -8.48 -15.20 6.49
CA ASN A 224 -9.50 -16.24 6.53
C ASN A 224 -9.21 -17.20 7.68
N ILE A 225 -10.25 -17.64 8.41
CA ILE A 225 -10.11 -18.52 9.56
C ILE A 225 -9.45 -19.88 9.21
N ASN A 226 -9.58 -20.29 7.96
CA ASN A 226 -9.03 -21.55 7.44
C ASN A 226 -7.66 -21.37 6.74
N ASN A 227 -6.95 -20.25 6.98
CA ASN A 227 -5.68 -19.94 6.32
C ASN A 227 -4.61 -19.48 7.33
#